data_4ce841f4436e45c0f70beddf72e20d14
#
_entry.id   4ce841f4436e45c0f70beddf72e20d14
#
_cell.length_a   1.000
_cell.length_b   1.000
_cell.length_c   1.000
_cell.angle_alpha   90.00
_cell.angle_beta   90.00
_cell.angle_gamma   90.00
#
_symmetry.space_group_name_H-M   'P 1'
#
loop_
_entity.id
_entity.type
_entity.pdbx_description
1 polymer ?
#
loop_
_entity_poly.entity_id
_entity_poly.type
_entity_poly.pdbx_seq_one_letter_code
_entity_poly.pdbx_strand_id
1 'polypeptide(L)'
;MHILFANTGCEHPNTLKFVHQCEQYFGWNVVWLECKVNHGERKSSGYRIVDYATASIHGEPYADMVAKYGMPNIASPHCTRELKLAPIRAWCKDQFGIAIVDTCIGIRADETRRINPKTAEKQKLHYPLAEWGIDKQDVLDFWNEQPFDLEIPEWLGNCTWCFKKSDTKLAKSLADYPQGFDFPKHIEIIHPVDKYGNKTAIFRKHRTVADIEKMLEVTGIPPEQMITEGGCSESCEVLAAFEDD
;
A
#
# COMPACT_ATOMS: atom_id res chain seq x y z
N MET A 1 -8.25 16.60 15.06
CA MET A 1 -8.02 15.73 13.88
C MET A 1 -6.63 15.15 14.01
N HIS A 2 -6.45 13.84 13.72
CA HIS A 2 -5.13 13.19 13.68
C HIS A 2 -4.89 12.73 12.25
N ILE A 3 -3.65 12.86 11.78
CA ILE A 3 -3.22 12.38 10.47
C ILE A 3 -2.36 11.14 10.71
N LEU A 4 -2.72 10.02 10.09
CA LEU A 4 -2.03 8.75 10.28
C LEU A 4 -1.42 8.31 8.95
N PHE A 5 -0.17 7.90 8.98
CA PHE A 5 0.52 7.27 7.86
C PHE A 5 0.94 5.85 8.28
N ALA A 6 0.41 4.84 7.60
CA ALA A 6 0.77 3.44 7.84
C ALA A 6 1.84 2.99 6.84
N ASN A 7 3.09 2.94 7.29
CA ASN A 7 4.22 2.48 6.51
C ASN A 7 4.27 0.94 6.49
N THR A 8 4.42 0.36 5.30
CA THR A 8 4.57 -1.10 5.13
C THR A 8 6.04 -1.51 4.96
N GLY A 9 6.93 -0.53 4.76
CA GLY A 9 8.34 -0.72 4.42
C GLY A 9 8.59 -1.08 2.96
N CYS A 10 7.55 -1.09 2.13
CA CYS A 10 7.62 -1.44 0.71
C CYS A 10 7.20 -0.29 -0.22
N GLU A 11 6.94 0.87 0.31
CA GLU A 11 6.69 2.10 -0.44
C GLU A 11 8.00 2.62 -1.07
N HIS A 12 7.89 3.37 -2.17
CA HIS A 12 9.04 4.07 -2.73
C HIS A 12 9.58 5.09 -1.72
N PRO A 13 10.92 5.28 -1.57
CA PRO A 13 11.49 6.22 -0.61
C PRO A 13 10.95 7.66 -0.76
N ASN A 14 10.65 8.10 -1.99
CA ASN A 14 10.05 9.40 -2.21
C ASN A 14 8.64 9.53 -1.60
N THR A 15 7.91 8.43 -1.39
CA THR A 15 6.63 8.48 -0.66
C THR A 15 6.83 8.90 0.79
N LEU A 16 7.85 8.35 1.44
CA LEU A 16 8.19 8.72 2.82
C LEU A 16 8.69 10.18 2.88
N LYS A 17 9.58 10.55 1.94
CA LYS A 17 10.06 11.93 1.79
C LYS A 17 8.91 12.90 1.62
N PHE A 18 7.94 12.58 0.76
CA PHE A 18 6.77 13.41 0.49
C PHE A 18 5.89 13.60 1.74
N VAL A 19 5.60 12.54 2.48
CA VAL A 19 4.85 12.64 3.76
C VAL A 19 5.60 13.55 4.74
N HIS A 20 6.91 13.40 4.86
CA HIS A 20 7.74 14.25 5.71
C HIS A 20 7.75 15.71 5.25
N GLN A 21 7.82 15.98 3.95
CA GLN A 21 7.72 17.33 3.41
C GLN A 21 6.34 17.97 3.71
N CYS A 22 5.26 17.17 3.64
CA CYS A 22 3.93 17.64 4.05
C CYS A 22 3.89 18.03 5.54
N GLU A 23 4.51 17.24 6.43
CA GLU A 23 4.63 17.60 7.84
C GLU A 23 5.31 18.94 8.02
N GLN A 24 6.44 19.13 7.37
CA GLN A 24 7.25 20.35 7.52
C GLN A 24 6.54 21.58 6.95
N TYR A 25 5.98 21.45 5.75
CA TYR A 25 5.42 22.59 5.02
C TYR A 25 4.06 23.02 5.56
N PHE A 26 3.17 22.06 5.84
CA PHE A 26 1.82 22.36 6.35
C PHE A 26 1.74 22.42 7.87
N GLY A 27 2.83 22.12 8.58
CA GLY A 27 2.83 22.07 10.04
C GLY A 27 1.97 20.91 10.60
N TRP A 28 1.84 19.81 9.86
CA TRP A 28 1.05 18.67 10.28
C TRP A 28 1.81 17.82 11.28
N ASN A 29 1.10 17.31 12.27
CA ASN A 29 1.62 16.28 13.17
C ASN A 29 1.12 14.92 12.68
N VAL A 30 1.89 14.30 11.79
CA VAL A 30 1.57 12.97 11.25
C VAL A 30 2.07 11.89 12.21
N VAL A 31 1.19 10.98 12.59
CA VAL A 31 1.57 9.79 13.36
C VAL A 31 1.96 8.69 12.39
N TRP A 32 3.24 8.38 12.32
CA TRP A 32 3.76 7.30 11.48
C TRP A 32 3.65 5.98 12.21
N LEU A 33 2.91 5.06 11.62
CA LEU A 33 2.62 3.75 12.21
C LEU A 33 3.23 2.65 11.37
N GLU A 34 3.82 1.67 12.02
CA GLU A 34 4.20 0.40 11.43
C GLU A 34 3.55 -0.74 12.21
N CYS A 35 3.22 -1.80 11.48
CA CYS A 35 2.70 -3.00 12.10
C CYS A 35 3.75 -3.64 13.01
N LYS A 36 3.35 -3.96 14.24
CA LYS A 36 4.09 -4.82 15.16
C LYS A 36 3.37 -6.16 15.25
N VAL A 37 3.86 -7.13 14.50
CA VAL A 37 3.25 -8.45 14.42
C VAL A 37 3.35 -9.16 15.76
N ASN A 38 2.25 -9.70 16.24
CA ASN A 38 2.23 -10.55 17.41
C ASN A 38 2.23 -12.01 16.98
N HIS A 39 3.34 -12.73 17.18
CA HIS A 39 3.49 -14.12 16.77
C HIS A 39 2.74 -15.13 17.66
N GLY A 40 2.10 -14.68 18.74
CA GLY A 40 1.23 -15.54 19.56
C GLY A 40 0.01 -16.02 18.77
N GLU A 41 -0.43 -17.25 19.03
CA GLU A 41 -1.63 -17.81 18.40
C GLU A 41 -2.86 -16.93 18.67
N ARG A 42 -3.65 -16.68 17.62
CA ARG A 42 -4.91 -15.91 17.66
C ARG A 42 -4.80 -14.52 18.28
N LYS A 43 -3.58 -13.94 18.33
CA LYS A 43 -3.38 -12.57 18.79
C LYS A 43 -3.29 -11.63 17.59
N SER A 44 -4.04 -10.53 17.65
CA SER A 44 -3.96 -9.45 16.67
C SER A 44 -2.61 -8.74 16.74
N SER A 45 -2.17 -8.21 15.61
CA SER A 45 -1.00 -7.34 15.52
C SER A 45 -1.32 -5.98 16.17
N GLY A 46 -0.28 -5.35 16.69
CA GLY A 46 -0.31 -4.01 17.24
C GLY A 46 0.39 -3.02 16.31
N TYR A 47 0.93 -1.96 16.89
CA TYR A 47 1.68 -0.95 16.18
C TYR A 47 2.98 -0.57 16.90
N ARG A 48 3.88 0.05 16.17
CA ARG A 48 4.96 0.88 16.71
C ARG A 48 4.89 2.26 16.05
N ILE A 49 5.25 3.29 16.79
CA ILE A 49 5.39 4.65 16.26
C ILE A 49 6.81 4.79 15.76
N VAL A 50 6.95 5.33 14.57
CA VAL A 50 8.23 5.66 13.94
C VAL A 50 8.18 7.11 13.45
N ASP A 51 9.26 7.60 12.88
CA ASP A 51 9.34 8.87 12.17
C ASP A 51 10.06 8.68 10.82
N TYR A 52 10.25 9.75 10.08
CA TYR A 52 10.92 9.69 8.78
C TYR A 52 12.32 9.06 8.85
N ALA A 53 13.07 9.31 9.93
CA ALA A 53 14.44 8.80 10.08
C ALA A 53 14.50 7.31 10.48
N THR A 54 13.45 6.82 11.14
CA THR A 54 13.39 5.46 11.72
C THR A 54 12.42 4.53 10.99
N ALA A 55 11.65 5.06 10.03
CA ALA A 55 10.72 4.27 9.24
C ALA A 55 11.43 3.19 8.41
N SER A 56 10.87 2.00 8.39
CA SER A 56 11.35 0.87 7.60
C SER A 56 11.25 1.17 6.09
N ILE A 57 12.28 0.79 5.33
CA ILE A 57 12.35 0.97 3.87
C ILE A 57 12.75 -0.29 3.11
N HIS A 58 13.05 -1.39 3.81
CA HIS A 58 13.49 -2.66 3.23
C HIS A 58 12.49 -3.80 3.46
N GLY A 59 11.24 -3.47 3.78
CA GLY A 59 10.15 -4.44 3.91
C GLY A 59 10.07 -5.15 5.26
N GLU A 60 10.72 -4.67 6.31
CA GLU A 60 10.79 -5.33 7.61
C GLU A 60 9.40 -5.64 8.20
N PRO A 61 8.41 -4.69 8.25
CA PRO A 61 7.07 -5.02 8.72
C PRO A 61 6.36 -6.05 7.84
N TYR A 62 6.65 -6.00 6.54
CA TYR A 62 6.07 -6.93 5.57
C TYR A 62 6.62 -8.34 5.75
N ALA A 63 7.95 -8.48 5.94
CA ALA A 63 8.59 -9.77 6.20
C ALA A 63 8.05 -10.42 7.47
N ASP A 64 7.89 -9.63 8.54
CA ASP A 64 7.34 -10.10 9.81
C ASP A 64 5.89 -10.58 9.68
N MET A 65 5.08 -9.88 8.88
CA MET A 65 3.73 -10.31 8.52
C MET A 65 3.73 -11.61 7.72
N VAL A 66 4.62 -11.75 6.73
CA VAL A 66 4.73 -12.98 5.92
C VAL A 66 5.14 -14.17 6.78
N ALA A 67 6.05 -13.98 7.73
CA ALA A 67 6.46 -15.03 8.66
C ALA A 67 5.29 -15.61 9.48
N LYS A 68 4.29 -14.79 9.80
CA LYS A 68 3.12 -15.26 10.56
C LYS A 68 1.98 -15.76 9.69
N TYR A 69 1.63 -15.03 8.62
CA TYR A 69 0.39 -15.24 7.88
C TYR A 69 0.61 -15.86 6.49
N GLY A 70 1.87 -15.97 6.08
CA GLY A 70 2.23 -16.36 4.70
C GLY A 70 2.18 -15.19 3.72
N MET A 71 2.58 -15.47 2.49
CA MET A 71 2.63 -14.46 1.43
C MET A 71 1.22 -14.07 0.96
N PRO A 72 0.84 -12.78 1.01
CA PRO A 72 -0.42 -12.33 0.46
C PRO A 72 -0.41 -12.41 -1.07
N ASN A 73 -1.58 -12.67 -1.64
CA ASN A 73 -1.79 -12.75 -3.09
C ASN A 73 -3.21 -12.24 -3.43
N ILE A 74 -3.61 -12.34 -4.70
CA ILE A 74 -4.93 -11.88 -5.16
C ILE A 74 -6.09 -12.57 -4.43
N ALA A 75 -5.97 -13.87 -4.12
CA ALA A 75 -7.01 -14.62 -3.44
C ALA A 75 -7.05 -14.35 -1.92
N SER A 76 -5.92 -13.91 -1.34
CA SER A 76 -5.79 -13.60 0.08
C SER A 76 -4.98 -12.32 0.28
N PRO A 77 -5.56 -11.13 0.05
CA PRO A 77 -4.85 -9.84 0.07
C PRO A 77 -4.74 -9.26 1.50
N HIS A 78 -4.37 -10.06 2.48
CA HIS A 78 -4.37 -9.69 3.90
C HIS A 78 -3.32 -8.62 4.30
N CYS A 79 -2.41 -8.22 3.41
CA CYS A 79 -1.41 -7.19 3.71
C CYS A 79 -2.06 -5.84 4.08
N THR A 80 -3.15 -5.44 3.44
CA THR A 80 -3.87 -4.20 3.79
C THR A 80 -4.43 -4.28 5.22
N ARG A 81 -5.05 -5.40 5.58
CA ARG A 81 -5.59 -5.63 6.91
C ARG A 81 -4.48 -5.60 7.97
N GLU A 82 -3.42 -6.36 7.77
CA GLU A 82 -2.39 -6.55 8.78
C GLU A 82 -1.42 -5.36 8.88
N LEU A 83 -0.99 -4.78 7.75
CA LEU A 83 0.03 -3.73 7.75
C LEU A 83 -0.52 -2.31 7.85
N LYS A 84 -1.81 -2.09 7.53
CA LYS A 84 -2.41 -0.75 7.54
C LYS A 84 -3.55 -0.66 8.56
N LEU A 85 -4.57 -1.50 8.45
CA LEU A 85 -5.73 -1.39 9.32
C LEU A 85 -5.47 -1.81 10.77
N ALA A 86 -4.75 -2.91 10.98
CA ALA A 86 -4.47 -3.40 12.33
C ALA A 86 -3.69 -2.37 13.17
N PRO A 87 -2.57 -1.77 12.68
CA PRO A 87 -1.86 -0.75 13.43
C PRO A 87 -2.70 0.52 13.65
N ILE A 88 -3.47 0.98 12.66
CA ILE A 88 -4.36 2.14 12.80
C ILE A 88 -5.42 1.87 13.87
N ARG A 89 -6.12 0.75 13.81
CA ARG A 89 -7.15 0.37 14.78
C ARG A 89 -6.59 0.20 16.20
N ALA A 90 -5.41 -0.42 16.33
CA ALA A 90 -4.75 -0.58 17.62
C ALA A 90 -4.39 0.79 18.22
N TRP A 91 -3.83 1.69 17.42
CA TRP A 91 -3.53 3.05 17.83
C TRP A 91 -4.80 3.82 18.23
N CYS A 92 -5.86 3.78 17.41
CA CYS A 92 -7.14 4.41 17.74
C CYS A 92 -7.72 3.88 19.05
N LYS A 93 -7.63 2.56 19.27
CA LYS A 93 -8.10 1.96 20.52
C LYS A 93 -7.32 2.46 21.74
N ASP A 94 -6.02 2.61 21.61
CA ASP A 94 -5.17 3.11 22.71
C ASP A 94 -5.42 4.60 22.97
N GLN A 95 -5.67 5.41 21.92
CA GLN A 95 -5.89 6.85 22.07
C GLN A 95 -7.32 7.21 22.50
N PHE A 96 -8.33 6.49 22.01
CA PHE A 96 -9.74 6.86 22.13
C PHE A 96 -10.60 5.81 22.85
N GLY A 97 -10.04 4.66 23.21
CA GLY A 97 -10.78 3.53 23.80
C GLY A 97 -11.62 2.73 22.79
N ILE A 98 -11.70 3.17 21.53
CA ILE A 98 -12.46 2.54 20.45
C ILE A 98 -11.59 2.36 19.20
N ALA A 99 -11.75 1.25 18.49
CA ALA A 99 -10.94 0.92 17.32
C ALA A 99 -11.47 1.52 16.01
N ILE A 100 -12.77 1.79 15.93
CA ILE A 100 -13.44 2.35 14.75
C ILE A 100 -13.88 3.77 15.08
N VAL A 101 -13.24 4.73 14.44
CA VAL A 101 -13.48 6.17 14.59
C VAL A 101 -13.85 6.76 13.25
N ASP A 102 -14.46 7.96 13.25
CA ASP A 102 -14.71 8.68 12.00
C ASP A 102 -13.39 8.93 11.27
N THR A 103 -13.28 8.38 10.06
CA THR A 103 -12.02 8.33 9.30
C THR A 103 -12.23 8.90 7.90
N CYS A 104 -11.45 9.93 7.55
CA CYS A 104 -11.43 10.50 6.21
C CYS A 104 -10.39 9.78 5.35
N ILE A 105 -10.78 9.38 4.14
CA ILE A 105 -9.90 8.75 3.14
C ILE A 105 -9.95 9.58 1.87
N GLY A 106 -8.76 9.87 1.30
CA GLY A 106 -8.60 10.69 0.09
C GLY A 106 -8.96 9.95 -1.20
N ILE A 107 -10.18 9.38 -1.28
CA ILE A 107 -10.72 8.84 -2.53
C ILE A 107 -11.36 9.97 -3.31
N ARG A 108 -10.94 10.14 -4.58
CA ARG A 108 -11.38 11.22 -5.46
C ARG A 108 -12.74 10.92 -6.13
N ALA A 109 -13.35 11.94 -6.71
CA ALA A 109 -14.62 11.83 -7.43
C ALA A 109 -14.57 10.90 -8.66
N ASP A 110 -13.42 10.81 -9.33
CA ASP A 110 -13.19 9.90 -10.47
C ASP A 110 -12.94 8.44 -10.06
N GLU A 111 -12.76 8.15 -8.76
CA GLU A 111 -12.50 6.81 -8.22
C GLU A 111 -13.74 6.14 -7.62
N THR A 112 -14.92 6.37 -8.17
CA THR A 112 -16.22 5.90 -7.62
C THR A 112 -16.31 4.40 -7.35
N ARG A 113 -15.56 3.58 -8.12
CA ARG A 113 -15.47 2.13 -7.92
C ARG A 113 -14.86 1.73 -6.57
N ARG A 114 -14.14 2.64 -5.92
CA ARG A 114 -13.52 2.43 -4.61
C ARG A 114 -14.44 2.80 -3.45
N ILE A 115 -15.58 3.42 -3.73
CA ILE A 115 -16.56 3.85 -2.73
C ILE A 115 -17.56 2.73 -2.52
N ASN A 116 -17.58 2.15 -1.31
CA ASN A 116 -18.59 1.18 -0.90
C ASN A 116 -19.42 1.77 0.26
N PRO A 117 -20.67 2.19 0.01
CA PRO A 117 -21.49 2.86 1.03
C PRO A 117 -21.74 2.00 2.27
N LYS A 118 -21.96 0.68 2.10
CA LYS A 118 -22.20 -0.23 3.24
C LYS A 118 -20.99 -0.34 4.14
N THR A 119 -19.81 -0.46 3.53
CA THR A 119 -18.54 -0.50 4.28
C THR A 119 -18.25 0.87 4.90
N ALA A 120 -18.50 1.96 4.21
CA ALA A 120 -18.32 3.31 4.73
C ALA A 120 -19.17 3.53 6.00
N GLU A 121 -20.44 3.16 5.98
CA GLU A 121 -21.32 3.25 7.14
C GLU A 121 -20.80 2.36 8.30
N LYS A 122 -20.54 1.07 8.06
CA LYS A 122 -20.05 0.12 9.08
C LYS A 122 -18.74 0.57 9.71
N GLN A 123 -17.83 1.15 8.93
CA GLN A 123 -16.47 1.52 9.34
C GLN A 123 -16.29 3.02 9.60
N LYS A 124 -17.35 3.81 9.53
CA LYS A 124 -17.34 5.27 9.70
C LYS A 124 -16.35 5.97 8.78
N LEU A 125 -16.36 5.59 7.49
CA LEU A 125 -15.48 6.18 6.48
C LEU A 125 -16.18 7.34 5.77
N HIS A 126 -15.43 8.42 5.55
CA HIS A 126 -15.82 9.61 4.83
C HIS A 126 -14.88 9.81 3.65
N TYR A 127 -15.37 10.29 2.53
CA TYR A 127 -14.63 10.52 1.31
C TYR A 127 -14.70 11.99 0.87
N PRO A 128 -14.06 12.91 1.61
CA PRO A 128 -14.22 14.34 1.39
C PRO A 128 -13.92 14.80 -0.04
N LEU A 129 -12.87 14.26 -0.66
CA LEU A 129 -12.53 14.65 -2.04
C LEU A 129 -13.63 14.25 -3.03
N ALA A 130 -14.21 13.05 -2.88
CA ALA A 130 -15.33 12.62 -3.71
C ALA A 130 -16.59 13.43 -3.45
N GLU A 131 -16.89 13.77 -2.19
CA GLU A 131 -18.02 14.60 -1.77
C GLU A 131 -17.92 16.03 -2.31
N TRP A 132 -16.71 16.57 -2.41
CA TRP A 132 -16.42 17.90 -2.96
C TRP A 132 -16.26 17.93 -4.48
N GLY A 133 -16.35 16.79 -5.15
CA GLY A 133 -16.20 16.68 -6.59
C GLY A 133 -14.76 16.82 -7.08
N ILE A 134 -13.75 16.70 -6.20
CA ILE A 134 -12.32 16.81 -6.52
C ILE A 134 -11.87 15.56 -7.29
N ASP A 135 -11.38 15.76 -8.49
CA ASP A 135 -10.88 14.70 -9.37
C ASP A 135 -9.33 14.64 -9.41
N LYS A 136 -8.79 13.81 -10.31
CA LYS A 136 -7.34 13.66 -10.47
C LYS A 136 -6.67 14.95 -10.92
N GLN A 137 -7.31 15.71 -11.82
CA GLN A 137 -6.71 16.93 -12.35
C GLN A 137 -6.62 18.01 -11.26
N ASP A 138 -7.67 18.16 -10.46
CA ASP A 138 -7.68 19.10 -9.34
C ASP A 138 -6.54 18.81 -8.34
N VAL A 139 -6.29 17.52 -8.05
CA VAL A 139 -5.19 17.11 -7.18
C VAL A 139 -3.82 17.42 -7.81
N LEU A 140 -3.66 17.18 -9.10
CA LEU A 140 -2.41 17.50 -9.81
C LEU A 140 -2.18 19.03 -9.85
N ASP A 141 -3.22 19.82 -10.12
CA ASP A 141 -3.14 21.28 -10.15
C ASP A 141 -2.75 21.83 -8.77
N PHE A 142 -3.36 21.32 -7.70
CA PHE A 142 -2.97 21.66 -6.33
C PHE A 142 -1.48 21.41 -6.06
N TRP A 143 -0.95 20.24 -6.44
CA TRP A 143 0.46 19.92 -6.18
C TRP A 143 1.41 20.70 -7.08
N ASN A 144 1.02 21.03 -8.32
CA ASN A 144 1.80 21.92 -9.20
C ASN A 144 2.01 23.34 -8.62
N GLU A 145 1.13 23.79 -7.74
CA GLU A 145 1.25 25.06 -7.03
C GLU A 145 2.13 24.99 -5.77
N GLN A 146 2.47 23.77 -5.32
CA GLN A 146 3.29 23.58 -4.12
C GLN A 146 4.79 23.60 -4.46
N PRO A 147 5.69 23.93 -3.50
CA PRO A 147 7.13 23.93 -3.74
C PRO A 147 7.76 22.54 -3.82
N PHE A 148 6.97 21.48 -3.67
CA PHE A 148 7.37 20.07 -3.76
C PHE A 148 6.21 19.22 -4.25
N ASP A 149 6.53 18.03 -4.76
CA ASP A 149 5.56 17.02 -5.19
C ASP A 149 6.07 15.63 -4.80
N LEU A 150 5.25 14.62 -5.02
CA LEU A 150 5.58 13.21 -4.73
C LEU A 150 6.75 12.69 -5.59
N GLU A 151 6.95 13.24 -6.77
CA GLU A 151 8.09 12.97 -7.67
C GLU A 151 8.28 11.48 -8.02
N ILE A 152 7.19 10.71 -8.07
CA ILE A 152 7.22 9.32 -8.56
C ILE A 152 6.12 9.12 -9.60
N PRO A 153 6.38 8.32 -10.63
CA PRO A 153 5.35 7.96 -11.59
C PRO A 153 4.28 7.08 -10.96
N GLU A 154 3.07 7.11 -11.52
CA GLU A 154 1.89 6.41 -10.98
C GLU A 154 2.13 4.91 -10.73
N TRP A 155 2.89 4.24 -11.60
CA TRP A 155 3.17 2.81 -11.47
C TRP A 155 4.11 2.46 -10.30
N LEU A 156 4.82 3.43 -9.72
CA LEU A 156 5.60 3.25 -8.49
C LEU A 156 4.83 3.59 -7.22
N GLY A 157 3.61 4.12 -7.32
CA GLY A 157 2.74 4.38 -6.19
C GLY A 157 2.38 3.10 -5.41
N ASN A 158 1.94 3.26 -4.15
CA ASN A 158 1.74 2.16 -3.19
C ASN A 158 3.03 1.34 -2.99
N CYS A 159 2.92 0.03 -2.64
CA CYS A 159 4.09 -0.86 -2.70
C CYS A 159 4.59 -0.95 -4.13
N THR A 160 5.89 -0.72 -4.36
CA THR A 160 6.48 -0.64 -5.71
C THR A 160 6.21 -1.89 -6.55
N TRP A 161 6.16 -3.05 -5.92
CA TRP A 161 5.93 -4.38 -6.49
C TRP A 161 4.53 -4.95 -6.15
N CYS A 162 3.54 -4.14 -5.86
CA CYS A 162 2.23 -4.62 -5.42
C CYS A 162 1.66 -5.67 -6.38
N PHE A 163 1.33 -6.86 -5.87
CA PHE A 163 0.79 -7.98 -6.64
C PHE A 163 -0.59 -7.68 -7.30
N LYS A 164 -1.25 -6.61 -6.89
CA LYS A 164 -2.48 -6.14 -7.52
C LYS A 164 -2.22 -5.40 -8.84
N LYS A 165 -1.00 -4.92 -9.08
CA LYS A 165 -0.62 -4.25 -10.33
C LYS A 165 -0.76 -5.19 -11.53
N SER A 166 -1.06 -4.62 -12.69
CA SER A 166 -1.02 -5.37 -13.95
C SER A 166 0.41 -5.81 -14.27
N ASP A 167 0.54 -6.84 -15.10
CA ASP A 167 1.85 -7.31 -15.57
C ASP A 167 2.65 -6.20 -16.23
N THR A 168 1.99 -5.33 -17.01
CA THR A 168 2.59 -4.16 -17.68
C THR A 168 3.13 -3.15 -16.67
N LYS A 169 2.35 -2.84 -15.62
CA LYS A 169 2.80 -1.93 -14.54
C LYS A 169 3.94 -2.54 -13.73
N LEU A 170 3.91 -3.84 -13.45
CA LEU A 170 5.01 -4.54 -12.78
C LEU A 170 6.29 -4.49 -13.60
N ALA A 171 6.22 -4.77 -14.91
CA ALA A 171 7.36 -4.69 -15.80
C ALA A 171 7.95 -3.27 -15.86
N LYS A 172 7.10 -2.25 -15.96
CA LYS A 172 7.53 -0.85 -15.94
C LYS A 172 8.13 -0.46 -14.58
N SER A 173 7.50 -0.87 -13.47
CA SER A 173 8.03 -0.64 -12.12
C SER A 173 9.41 -1.27 -11.93
N LEU A 174 9.59 -2.50 -12.44
CA LEU A 174 10.88 -3.19 -12.39
C LEU A 174 11.95 -2.50 -13.25
N ALA A 175 11.58 -2.00 -14.42
CA ALA A 175 12.50 -1.28 -15.30
C ALA A 175 12.99 0.04 -14.68
N ASP A 176 12.07 0.81 -14.08
CA ASP A 176 12.36 2.15 -13.55
C ASP A 176 12.94 2.13 -12.13
N TYR A 177 12.61 1.10 -11.33
CA TYR A 177 13.06 0.96 -9.95
C TYR A 177 13.36 -0.52 -9.61
N PRO A 178 14.42 -1.12 -10.19
CA PRO A 178 14.73 -2.54 -10.02
C PRO A 178 15.02 -2.93 -8.55
N GLN A 179 15.65 -2.06 -7.77
CA GLN A 179 15.91 -2.30 -6.34
C GLN A 179 14.64 -2.44 -5.50
N GLY A 180 13.51 -1.91 -5.96
CA GLY A 180 12.21 -2.13 -5.32
C GLY A 180 11.76 -3.58 -5.36
N PHE A 181 12.37 -4.42 -6.22
CA PHE A 181 12.07 -5.84 -6.34
C PHE A 181 13.03 -6.75 -5.56
N ASP A 182 14.04 -6.20 -4.88
CA ASP A 182 14.97 -7.01 -4.07
C ASP A 182 14.23 -7.69 -2.92
N PHE A 183 13.31 -6.99 -2.26
CA PHE A 183 12.52 -7.56 -1.17
C PHE A 183 11.63 -8.74 -1.64
N PRO A 184 10.76 -8.63 -2.66
CA PRO A 184 9.98 -9.78 -3.11
C PRO A 184 10.84 -10.93 -3.62
N LYS A 185 11.98 -10.69 -4.27
CA LYS A 185 12.95 -11.75 -4.63
C LYS A 185 13.45 -12.48 -3.39
N HIS A 186 13.84 -11.74 -2.36
CA HIS A 186 14.29 -12.32 -1.10
C HIS A 186 13.20 -13.18 -0.43
N ILE A 187 11.95 -12.67 -0.40
CA ILE A 187 10.82 -13.41 0.15
C ILE A 187 10.56 -14.73 -0.61
N GLU A 188 10.65 -14.73 -1.93
CA GLU A 188 10.51 -15.96 -2.74
C GLU A 188 11.60 -16.99 -2.42
N ILE A 189 12.81 -16.54 -2.06
CA ILE A 189 13.93 -17.42 -1.68
C ILE A 189 13.72 -18.02 -0.29
N ILE A 190 13.35 -17.21 0.71
CA ILE A 190 13.22 -17.69 2.10
C ILE A 190 11.89 -18.42 2.36
N HIS A 191 10.90 -18.21 1.51
CA HIS A 191 9.60 -18.91 1.54
C HIS A 191 9.33 -19.57 0.19
N PRO A 192 10.11 -20.61 -0.21
CA PRO A 192 10.04 -21.19 -1.57
C PRO A 192 8.71 -21.90 -1.85
N VAL A 193 8.00 -22.29 -0.80
CA VAL A 193 6.68 -22.91 -0.89
C VAL A 193 5.68 -22.26 0.06
N ASP A 194 4.43 -22.24 -0.33
CA ASP A 194 3.33 -21.80 0.51
C ASP A 194 2.94 -22.85 1.58
N LYS A 195 2.00 -22.53 2.44
CA LYS A 195 1.50 -23.46 3.47
C LYS A 195 0.83 -24.73 2.93
N TYR A 196 0.59 -24.82 1.63
CA TYR A 196 0.02 -25.98 0.95
C TYR A 196 1.07 -26.76 0.14
N GLY A 197 2.35 -26.36 0.18
CA GLY A 197 3.45 -26.97 -0.54
C GLY A 197 3.59 -26.54 -2.01
N ASN A 198 2.81 -25.55 -2.47
CA ASN A 198 2.97 -25.00 -3.81
C ASN A 198 4.12 -23.99 -3.86
N LYS A 199 4.77 -23.85 -5.02
CA LYS A 199 5.79 -22.83 -5.23
C LYS A 199 5.21 -21.46 -4.92
N THR A 200 5.92 -20.69 -4.10
CA THR A 200 5.54 -19.30 -3.80
C THR A 200 5.64 -18.48 -5.08
N ALA A 201 4.53 -17.85 -5.43
CA ALA A 201 4.42 -16.95 -6.57
C ALA A 201 3.59 -15.75 -6.13
N ILE A 202 4.22 -14.59 -6.12
CA ILE A 202 3.65 -13.35 -5.55
C ILE A 202 2.59 -12.76 -6.47
N PHE A 203 2.81 -12.81 -7.79
CA PHE A 203 2.01 -12.10 -8.77
C PHE A 203 0.89 -12.95 -9.36
N ARG A 204 -0.01 -12.29 -10.07
CA ARG A 204 -1.12 -12.93 -10.79
C ARG A 204 -0.62 -14.05 -11.69
N LYS A 205 -1.47 -15.05 -11.93
CA LYS A 205 -1.16 -16.22 -12.78
C LYS A 205 0.05 -17.03 -12.28
N HIS A 206 0.23 -17.05 -10.95
CA HIS A 206 1.35 -17.77 -10.30
C HIS A 206 2.74 -17.38 -10.83
N ARG A 207 2.95 -16.10 -11.07
CA ARG A 207 4.23 -15.57 -11.51
C ARG A 207 5.12 -15.20 -10.34
N THR A 208 6.41 -15.44 -10.53
CA THR A 208 7.49 -15.00 -9.66
C THR A 208 8.09 -13.67 -10.16
N VAL A 209 8.98 -13.09 -9.38
CA VAL A 209 9.78 -11.93 -9.84
C VAL A 209 10.57 -12.29 -11.10
N ALA A 210 11.18 -13.48 -11.16
CA ALA A 210 11.92 -13.96 -12.33
C ALA A 210 11.03 -14.05 -13.60
N ASP A 211 9.74 -14.37 -13.45
CA ASP A 211 8.82 -14.39 -14.59
C ASP A 211 8.53 -12.96 -15.10
N ILE A 212 8.48 -11.96 -14.21
CA ILE A 212 8.34 -10.54 -14.61
C ILE A 212 9.63 -10.05 -15.28
N GLU A 213 10.81 -10.42 -14.76
CA GLU A 213 12.10 -10.10 -15.39
C GLU A 213 12.17 -10.67 -16.82
N LYS A 214 11.86 -11.94 -16.97
CA LYS A 214 11.85 -12.59 -18.30
C LYS A 214 10.84 -11.95 -19.25
N MET A 215 9.68 -11.55 -18.74
CA MET A 215 8.69 -10.85 -19.55
C MET A 215 9.24 -9.50 -20.03
N LEU A 216 9.90 -8.74 -19.16
CA LEU A 216 10.54 -7.47 -19.51
C LEU A 216 11.64 -7.66 -20.58
N GLU A 217 12.47 -8.71 -20.45
CA GLU A 217 13.50 -9.05 -21.44
C GLU A 217 12.90 -9.36 -22.83
N VAL A 218 11.78 -10.08 -22.89
CA VAL A 218 11.15 -10.49 -24.13
C VAL A 218 10.32 -9.38 -24.78
N THR A 219 9.57 -8.61 -24.00
CA THR A 219 8.63 -7.59 -24.53
C THR A 219 9.22 -6.19 -24.57
N GLY A 220 10.35 -5.95 -23.90
CA GLY A 220 10.90 -4.62 -23.68
C GLY A 220 10.11 -3.80 -22.66
N ILE A 221 10.54 -2.56 -22.45
CA ILE A 221 9.91 -1.64 -21.50
C ILE A 221 8.56 -1.18 -22.08
N PRO A 222 7.44 -1.39 -21.38
CA PRO A 222 6.14 -0.94 -21.85
C PRO A 222 6.08 0.59 -21.98
N PRO A 223 5.53 1.13 -23.06
CA PRO A 223 5.33 2.57 -23.20
C PRO A 223 4.32 3.09 -22.16
N GLU A 224 4.52 4.32 -21.70
CA GLU A 224 3.69 4.94 -20.64
C GLU A 224 2.20 4.97 -20.98
N GLN A 225 1.84 5.19 -22.25
CA GLN A 225 0.45 5.21 -22.71
C GLN A 225 -0.29 3.90 -22.41
N MET A 226 0.39 2.75 -22.49
CA MET A 226 -0.22 1.44 -22.14
C MET A 226 -0.47 1.27 -20.65
N ILE A 227 0.13 2.11 -19.82
CA ILE A 227 0.05 2.02 -18.37
C ILE A 227 -1.09 2.86 -17.83
N THR A 228 -1.29 4.04 -18.41
CA THR A 228 -2.30 5.02 -17.97
C THR A 228 -3.72 4.67 -18.40
N GLU A 229 -3.89 3.90 -19.48
CA GLU A 229 -5.20 3.47 -19.99
C GLU A 229 -5.80 2.26 -19.24
N GLY A 230 -5.00 1.52 -18.49
CA GLY A 230 -5.45 0.44 -17.62
C GLY A 230 -6.03 0.99 -16.33
N GLY A 231 -7.37 1.03 -16.22
CA GLY A 231 -8.05 1.52 -15.02
C GLY A 231 -7.47 0.95 -13.73
N CYS A 232 -7.31 1.80 -12.73
CA CYS A 232 -6.78 1.48 -11.40
C CYS A 232 -7.60 0.41 -10.67
N SER A 233 -7.33 -0.87 -10.92
CA SER A 233 -7.70 -1.96 -10.01
C SER A 233 -6.71 -2.12 -8.86
N GLU A 234 -5.77 -1.18 -8.72
CA GLU A 234 -4.56 -1.28 -7.90
C GLU A 234 -4.63 -0.55 -6.59
N SER A 235 -5.78 0.06 -6.30
CA SER A 235 -5.97 0.65 -5.01
C SER A 235 -5.78 -0.42 -3.94
N CYS A 236 -4.88 -0.17 -3.00
CA CYS A 236 -4.94 -0.81 -1.70
C CYS A 236 -6.33 -0.50 -1.14
N GLU A 237 -7.31 -1.29 -1.54
CA GLU A 237 -8.67 -1.15 -1.04
C GLU A 237 -8.63 -1.51 0.43
N VAL A 238 -8.59 -0.46 1.25
CA VAL A 238 -8.95 -0.55 2.65
C VAL A 238 -10.28 -1.30 2.78
N LEU A 239 -11.11 -1.25 1.74
CA LEU A 239 -12.44 -1.81 1.65
C LEU A 239 -12.50 -3.34 1.53
N ALA A 240 -11.63 -3.96 0.74
CA ALA A 240 -11.60 -5.43 0.61
C ALA A 240 -11.20 -6.14 1.91
N ALA A 241 -10.55 -5.44 2.82
CA ALA A 241 -10.15 -6.01 4.12
C ALA A 241 -11.26 -5.96 5.18
N PHE A 242 -12.41 -5.33 4.89
CA PHE A 242 -13.56 -5.24 5.80
C PHE A 242 -14.65 -6.27 5.50
N GLU A 243 -14.56 -7.02 4.41
CA GLU A 243 -15.60 -7.98 4.00
C GLU A 243 -15.49 -9.33 4.75
N ASP A 244 -14.37 -9.56 5.45
CA ASP A 244 -14.08 -10.83 6.13
C ASP A 244 -14.31 -10.82 7.67
N ASP A 245 -15.00 -9.80 8.23
CA ASP A 245 -15.34 -9.73 9.66
C ASP A 245 -16.85 -9.91 9.93
#